data_2a36805911ec7e745f1edd10f5deb714
#
_entry.id   2a36805911ec7e745f1edd10f5deb714
#
_cell.length_a   1.000
_cell.length_b   1.000
_cell.length_c   1.000
_cell.angle_alpha   90.00
_cell.angle_beta   90.00
_cell.angle_gamma   90.00
#
_symmetry.space_group_name_H-M   'P 1'
#
loop_
_entity.id
_entity.type
_entity.pdbx_description
1 polymer ?
#
loop_
_entity_poly.entity_id
_entity_poly.type
_entity_poly.pdbx_seq_one_letter_code
_entity_poly.pdbx_strand_id
1 'polypeptide(L)'
;MTTETLHYMIPGLDEGAARKTIDLLQSRLHATNDLQLTLKHVHWNVVGPHFIAVHQMIDPQVDAVRAMADALAERIATLGGAPRGTPGALVEEREWNDYSIGRATTQEHLAALDVTYQGVIGSYREAIKTLDDIDLVTQDILIGQTEQLELFHWFVRAHLEDQGGQLQTSGEATEAGAARAAHD
;
A
#
# COMPACT_ATOMS: atom_id res chain seq x y z
N MET A 1 -9.05 6.10 -19.54
CA MET A 1 -9.90 7.18 -19.00
C MET A 1 -11.34 6.73 -19.11
N THR A 2 -11.94 6.38 -18.00
CA THR A 2 -13.35 6.01 -17.95
C THR A 2 -14.19 7.26 -18.16
N THR A 3 -15.06 7.24 -19.18
CA THR A 3 -16.04 8.29 -19.48
C THR A 3 -17.27 8.19 -18.55
N GLU A 4 -17.09 7.66 -17.35
CA GLU A 4 -18.17 7.50 -16.40
C GLU A 4 -18.68 8.88 -15.96
N THR A 5 -20.00 9.06 -15.96
CA THR A 5 -20.63 10.32 -15.56
C THR A 5 -20.50 10.49 -14.05
N LEU A 6 -19.95 11.61 -13.59
CA LEU A 6 -19.97 11.94 -12.16
C LEU A 6 -21.41 12.20 -11.72
N HIS A 7 -21.84 11.54 -10.64
CA HIS A 7 -23.22 11.61 -10.15
C HIS A 7 -23.46 12.76 -9.18
N TYR A 8 -22.39 13.34 -8.63
CA TYR A 8 -22.44 14.42 -7.65
C TYR A 8 -21.17 15.27 -7.78
N MET A 9 -21.30 16.57 -7.56
CA MET A 9 -20.18 17.51 -7.54
C MET A 9 -20.09 18.17 -6.16
N ILE A 10 -18.93 18.05 -5.53
CA ILE A 10 -18.69 18.80 -4.27
C ILE A 10 -18.50 20.29 -4.57
N PRO A 11 -18.97 21.18 -3.69
CA PRO A 11 -18.76 22.62 -3.86
C PRO A 11 -17.25 22.97 -3.89
N GLY A 12 -16.87 23.83 -4.84
CA GLY A 12 -15.51 24.36 -4.92
C GLY A 12 -14.49 23.51 -5.67
N LEU A 13 -14.87 22.34 -6.21
CA LEU A 13 -14.01 21.52 -7.05
C LEU A 13 -14.66 21.39 -8.44
N ASP A 14 -13.90 21.68 -9.51
CA ASP A 14 -14.39 21.49 -10.87
C ASP A 14 -14.36 20.02 -11.30
N GLU A 15 -15.11 19.68 -12.34
CA GLU A 15 -15.25 18.30 -12.82
C GLU A 15 -13.91 17.68 -13.26
N GLY A 16 -13.05 18.46 -13.91
CA GLY A 16 -11.74 17.97 -14.37
C GLY A 16 -10.82 17.62 -13.21
N ALA A 17 -10.80 18.47 -12.18
CA ALA A 17 -10.07 18.21 -10.94
C ALA A 17 -10.63 16.99 -10.21
N ALA A 18 -11.96 16.86 -10.11
CA ALA A 18 -12.60 15.71 -9.47
C ALA A 18 -12.24 14.39 -10.20
N ARG A 19 -12.31 14.34 -11.52
CA ARG A 19 -11.94 13.15 -12.32
C ARG A 19 -10.48 12.75 -12.12
N LYS A 20 -9.57 13.72 -12.18
CA LYS A 20 -8.14 13.45 -11.98
C LYS A 20 -7.86 12.92 -10.56
N THR A 21 -8.54 13.46 -9.56
CA THR A 21 -8.45 13.00 -8.17
C THR A 21 -9.00 11.58 -8.03
N ILE A 22 -10.14 11.25 -8.64
CA ILE A 22 -10.75 9.92 -8.64
C ILE A 22 -9.80 8.89 -9.27
N ASP A 23 -9.18 9.19 -10.41
CA ASP A 23 -8.23 8.28 -11.07
C ASP A 23 -7.01 7.99 -10.17
N LEU A 24 -6.47 9.02 -9.50
CA LEU A 24 -5.40 8.86 -8.52
C LEU A 24 -5.82 7.99 -7.33
N LEU A 25 -7.00 8.24 -6.77
CA LEU A 25 -7.53 7.48 -5.65
C LEU A 25 -7.83 6.03 -6.01
N GLN A 26 -8.35 5.77 -7.21
CA GLN A 26 -8.67 4.42 -7.67
C GLN A 26 -7.41 3.54 -7.69
N SER A 27 -6.31 4.04 -8.21
CA SER A 27 -5.04 3.31 -8.18
C SER A 27 -4.53 3.08 -6.74
N ARG A 28 -4.73 4.04 -5.82
CA ARG A 28 -4.39 3.86 -4.39
C ARG A 28 -5.30 2.86 -3.70
N LEU A 29 -6.59 2.83 -4.05
CA LEU A 29 -7.54 1.84 -3.55
C LEU A 29 -7.12 0.41 -3.93
N HIS A 30 -6.67 0.21 -5.16
CA HIS A 30 -6.12 -1.09 -5.57
C HIS A 30 -4.85 -1.44 -4.79
N ALA A 31 -3.91 -0.50 -4.63
CA ALA A 31 -2.67 -0.73 -3.89
C ALA A 31 -2.92 -1.08 -2.41
N THR A 32 -3.86 -0.41 -1.75
CA THR A 32 -4.22 -0.72 -0.35
C THR A 32 -4.96 -2.04 -0.21
N ASN A 33 -5.87 -2.37 -1.14
CA ASN A 33 -6.56 -3.66 -1.14
C ASN A 33 -5.57 -4.81 -1.36
N ASP A 34 -4.60 -4.65 -2.24
CA ASP A 34 -3.55 -5.65 -2.46
C ASP A 34 -2.62 -5.78 -1.24
N LEU A 35 -2.22 -4.66 -0.66
CA LEU A 35 -1.36 -4.64 0.53
C LEU A 35 -2.02 -5.35 1.73
N GLN A 36 -3.33 -5.11 2.01
CA GLN A 36 -4.00 -5.81 3.10
C GLN A 36 -4.05 -7.33 2.88
N LEU A 37 -4.27 -7.79 1.64
CA LEU A 37 -4.27 -9.21 1.29
C LEU A 37 -2.86 -9.80 1.41
N THR A 38 -1.85 -9.08 0.93
CA THR A 38 -0.44 -9.45 1.07
C THR A 38 -0.03 -9.57 2.54
N LEU A 39 -0.38 -8.62 3.38
CA LEU A 39 -0.11 -8.67 4.82
C LEU A 39 -0.77 -9.89 5.47
N LYS A 40 -2.02 -10.22 5.13
CA LYS A 40 -2.67 -11.44 5.64
C LYS A 40 -2.05 -12.72 5.08
N HIS A 41 -1.62 -12.70 3.83
CA HIS A 41 -0.86 -13.82 3.26
C HIS A 41 0.44 -14.07 4.05
N VAL A 42 1.21 -13.03 4.35
CA VAL A 42 2.41 -13.11 5.19
C VAL A 42 2.07 -13.61 6.59
N HIS A 43 1.06 -13.05 7.24
CA HIS A 43 0.60 -13.45 8.57
C HIS A 43 0.31 -14.96 8.65
N TRP A 44 -0.26 -15.57 7.61
CA TRP A 44 -0.56 -17.01 7.56
C TRP A 44 0.64 -17.89 7.21
N ASN A 45 1.63 -17.35 6.49
CA ASN A 45 2.71 -18.14 5.88
C ASN A 45 4.07 -17.96 6.56
N VAL A 46 4.22 -16.99 7.47
CA VAL A 46 5.46 -16.76 8.21
C VAL A 46 5.73 -17.89 9.20
N VAL A 47 6.99 -18.32 9.28
CA VAL A 47 7.46 -19.38 10.18
C VAL A 47 8.81 -19.03 10.80
N GLY A 48 9.25 -19.83 11.77
CA GLY A 48 10.60 -19.75 12.35
C GLY A 48 10.64 -19.18 13.77
N PRO A 49 11.83 -18.94 14.33
CA PRO A 49 12.03 -18.63 15.76
C PRO A 49 11.32 -17.36 16.24
N HIS A 50 11.17 -16.37 15.37
CA HIS A 50 10.51 -15.08 15.67
C HIS A 50 9.08 -14.99 15.14
N PHE A 51 8.49 -16.12 14.74
CA PHE A 51 7.15 -16.22 14.15
C PHE A 51 6.11 -15.39 14.90
N ILE A 52 5.95 -15.58 16.21
CA ILE A 52 4.84 -14.97 16.95
C ILE A 52 4.93 -13.44 16.98
N ALA A 53 6.13 -12.88 17.04
CA ALA A 53 6.32 -11.44 17.05
C ALA A 53 5.90 -10.81 15.72
N VAL A 54 6.33 -11.37 14.59
CA VAL A 54 5.97 -10.89 13.25
C VAL A 54 4.50 -11.15 12.95
N HIS A 55 3.99 -12.33 13.26
CA HIS A 55 2.58 -12.68 13.09
C HIS A 55 1.65 -11.68 13.80
N GLN A 56 1.96 -11.32 15.07
CA GLN A 56 1.16 -10.35 15.82
C GLN A 56 1.40 -8.89 15.39
N MET A 57 2.60 -8.54 14.92
CA MET A 57 2.92 -7.21 14.42
C MET A 57 2.11 -6.87 13.16
N ILE A 58 1.80 -7.86 12.33
CA ILE A 58 1.10 -7.66 11.05
C ILE A 58 -0.40 -7.39 11.24
N ASP A 59 -1.07 -7.99 12.21
CA ASP A 59 -2.51 -7.85 12.38
C ASP A 59 -3.01 -6.40 12.50
N PRO A 60 -2.46 -5.53 13.36
CA PRO A 60 -2.87 -4.13 13.41
C PRO A 60 -2.56 -3.36 12.11
N GLN A 61 -1.55 -3.78 11.35
CA GLN A 61 -1.26 -3.19 10.04
C GLN A 61 -2.37 -3.54 9.02
N VAL A 62 -2.86 -4.79 9.02
CA VAL A 62 -4.00 -5.20 8.18
C VAL A 62 -5.23 -4.37 8.49
N ASP A 63 -5.56 -4.18 9.76
CA ASP A 63 -6.74 -3.41 10.17
C ASP A 63 -6.64 -1.94 9.75
N ALA A 64 -5.46 -1.33 9.93
CA ALA A 64 -5.21 0.03 9.50
C ALA A 64 -5.29 0.20 7.97
N VAL A 65 -4.66 -0.69 7.20
CA VAL A 65 -4.68 -0.65 5.73
C VAL A 65 -6.10 -0.87 5.19
N ARG A 66 -6.90 -1.72 5.85
CA ARG A 66 -8.33 -1.88 5.52
C ARG A 66 -9.11 -0.58 5.72
N ALA A 67 -8.88 0.13 6.83
CA ALA A 67 -9.50 1.42 7.08
C ALA A 67 -9.04 2.49 6.07
N MET A 68 -7.78 2.45 5.63
CA MET A 68 -7.29 3.31 4.56
C MET A 68 -8.03 3.06 3.24
N ALA A 69 -8.22 1.79 2.85
CA ALA A 69 -8.97 1.43 1.64
C ALA A 69 -10.42 1.93 1.68
N ASP A 70 -11.08 1.79 2.84
CA ASP A 70 -12.43 2.30 3.05
C ASP A 70 -12.51 3.83 2.86
N ALA A 71 -11.62 4.58 3.50
CA ALA A 71 -11.53 6.02 3.36
C ALA A 71 -11.28 6.49 1.90
N LEU A 72 -10.45 5.75 1.14
CA LEU A 72 -10.21 6.05 -0.27
C LEU A 72 -11.46 5.79 -1.12
N ALA A 73 -12.15 4.67 -0.88
CA ALA A 73 -13.39 4.34 -1.59
C ALA A 73 -14.51 5.36 -1.29
N GLU A 74 -14.69 5.74 -0.04
CA GLU A 74 -15.64 6.76 0.37
C GLU A 74 -15.28 8.14 -0.22
N ARG A 75 -13.98 8.49 -0.31
CA ARG A 75 -13.57 9.72 -0.95
C ARG A 75 -13.87 9.73 -2.45
N ILE A 76 -13.64 8.63 -3.18
CA ILE A 76 -14.06 8.47 -4.58
C ILE A 76 -15.57 8.71 -4.73
N ALA A 77 -16.38 8.08 -3.87
CA ALA A 77 -17.84 8.25 -3.89
C ALA A 77 -18.26 9.70 -3.57
N THR A 78 -17.60 10.34 -2.60
CA THR A 78 -17.85 11.75 -2.24
C THR A 78 -17.54 12.70 -3.40
N LEU A 79 -16.54 12.38 -4.23
CA LEU A 79 -16.19 13.13 -5.43
C LEU A 79 -17.12 12.85 -6.63
N GLY A 80 -18.14 11.99 -6.46
CA GLY A 80 -19.13 11.64 -7.47
C GLY A 80 -18.73 10.45 -8.36
N GLY A 81 -17.62 9.77 -8.07
CA GLY A 81 -17.18 8.58 -8.77
C GLY A 81 -17.77 7.28 -8.19
N ALA A 82 -17.52 6.17 -8.88
CA ALA A 82 -17.88 4.82 -8.43
C ALA A 82 -16.61 4.01 -8.11
N PRO A 83 -16.30 3.75 -6.83
CA PRO A 83 -15.09 3.02 -6.46
C PRO A 83 -15.14 1.57 -6.95
N ARG A 84 -14.10 1.13 -7.64
CA ARG A 84 -13.96 -0.23 -8.15
C ARG A 84 -13.09 -1.05 -7.19
N GLY A 85 -13.71 -1.65 -6.17
CA GLY A 85 -13.03 -2.36 -5.08
C GLY A 85 -13.12 -3.89 -5.14
N THR A 86 -13.60 -4.48 -6.25
CA THR A 86 -13.70 -5.93 -6.39
C THR A 86 -12.35 -6.59 -6.71
N PRO A 87 -12.13 -7.88 -6.34
CA PRO A 87 -10.89 -8.58 -6.69
C PRO A 87 -10.61 -8.61 -8.20
N GLY A 88 -11.65 -8.72 -9.04
CA GLY A 88 -11.51 -8.69 -10.50
C GLY A 88 -10.95 -7.37 -11.00
N ALA A 89 -11.48 -6.24 -10.50
CA ALA A 89 -10.99 -4.91 -10.86
C ALA A 89 -9.54 -4.70 -10.42
N LEU A 90 -9.18 -5.14 -9.21
CA LEU A 90 -7.80 -5.08 -8.73
C LEU A 90 -6.84 -5.83 -9.66
N VAL A 91 -7.16 -7.07 -10.02
CA VAL A 91 -6.29 -7.89 -10.89
C VAL A 91 -6.19 -7.32 -12.31
N GLU A 92 -7.27 -6.73 -12.83
CA GLU A 92 -7.32 -6.12 -14.15
C GLU A 92 -6.49 -4.82 -14.25
N GLU A 93 -6.47 -4.02 -13.18
CA GLU A 93 -5.94 -2.64 -13.22
C GLU A 93 -4.61 -2.46 -12.47
N ARG A 94 -4.15 -3.43 -11.68
CA ARG A 94 -2.87 -3.30 -11.01
C ARG A 94 -1.70 -3.33 -11.99
N GLU A 95 -0.70 -2.50 -11.75
CA GLU A 95 0.51 -2.36 -12.57
C GLU A 95 1.73 -3.08 -11.96
N TRP A 96 1.53 -3.84 -10.89
CA TRP A 96 2.57 -4.61 -10.19
C TRP A 96 2.24 -6.09 -10.17
N ASN A 97 3.26 -6.91 -9.93
CA ASN A 97 3.12 -8.36 -9.86
C ASN A 97 2.47 -8.81 -8.54
N ASP A 98 1.96 -10.02 -8.54
CA ASP A 98 1.49 -10.70 -7.34
C ASP A 98 2.63 -10.92 -6.35
N TYR A 99 2.33 -10.87 -5.04
CA TYR A 99 3.30 -11.19 -4.01
C TYR A 99 3.80 -12.65 -4.18
N SER A 100 5.12 -12.83 -4.28
CA SER A 100 5.71 -14.06 -4.79
C SER A 100 6.19 -15.04 -3.72
N ILE A 101 6.19 -14.64 -2.42
CA ILE A 101 6.73 -15.47 -1.34
C ILE A 101 5.61 -16.30 -0.72
N GLY A 102 5.79 -17.62 -0.71
CA GLY A 102 4.91 -18.58 -0.06
C GLY A 102 5.27 -18.78 1.42
N ARG A 103 5.26 -20.04 1.91
CA ARG A 103 5.68 -20.33 3.29
C ARG A 103 7.18 -20.11 3.45
N ALA A 104 7.58 -19.15 4.28
CA ALA A 104 8.98 -18.71 4.41
C ALA A 104 9.28 -18.19 5.84
N THR A 105 10.54 -17.94 6.11
CA THR A 105 11.01 -17.42 7.40
C THR A 105 10.55 -15.97 7.64
N THR A 106 10.65 -15.52 8.88
CA THR A 106 10.38 -14.12 9.24
C THR A 106 11.22 -13.15 8.44
N GLN A 107 12.50 -13.43 8.26
CA GLN A 107 13.43 -12.55 7.54
C GLN A 107 13.07 -12.46 6.05
N GLU A 108 12.81 -13.59 5.39
CA GLU A 108 12.41 -13.61 3.98
C GLU A 108 11.13 -12.81 3.74
N HIS A 109 10.11 -12.99 4.60
CA HIS A 109 8.87 -12.23 4.49
C HIS A 109 9.04 -10.73 4.76
N LEU A 110 9.80 -10.37 5.79
CA LEU A 110 10.05 -8.96 6.11
C LEU A 110 10.85 -8.27 4.99
N ALA A 111 11.81 -8.96 4.40
CA ALA A 111 12.58 -8.47 3.27
C ALA A 111 11.69 -8.21 2.03
N ALA A 112 10.79 -9.13 1.72
CA ALA A 112 9.84 -8.95 0.64
C ALA A 112 8.83 -7.83 0.94
N LEU A 113 8.36 -7.71 2.18
CA LEU A 113 7.50 -6.61 2.62
C LEU A 113 8.19 -5.25 2.57
N ASP A 114 9.51 -5.16 2.79
CA ASP A 114 10.28 -3.92 2.61
C ASP A 114 10.10 -3.39 1.18
N VAL A 115 10.25 -4.24 0.18
CA VAL A 115 10.04 -3.89 -1.24
C VAL A 115 8.59 -3.48 -1.51
N THR A 116 7.63 -4.25 -0.99
CA THR A 116 6.19 -3.96 -1.15
C THR A 116 5.83 -2.59 -0.57
N TYR A 117 6.25 -2.30 0.68
CA TYR A 117 6.01 -1.01 1.31
C TYR A 117 6.67 0.16 0.57
N GLN A 118 7.92 -0.01 0.08
CA GLN A 118 8.59 1.00 -0.73
C GLN A 118 7.77 1.37 -1.98
N GLY A 119 7.23 0.39 -2.69
CA GLY A 119 6.39 0.61 -3.85
C GLY A 119 5.10 1.37 -3.52
N VAL A 120 4.38 0.93 -2.49
CA VAL A 120 3.13 1.59 -2.05
C VAL A 120 3.39 3.01 -1.59
N ILE A 121 4.35 3.23 -0.68
CA ILE A 121 4.69 4.56 -0.15
C ILE A 121 5.15 5.49 -1.26
N GLY A 122 6.02 5.01 -2.16
CA GLY A 122 6.48 5.78 -3.32
C GLY A 122 5.31 6.29 -4.16
N SER A 123 4.36 5.40 -4.46
CA SER A 123 3.17 5.74 -5.23
C SER A 123 2.24 6.74 -4.53
N TYR A 124 2.13 6.67 -3.19
CA TYR A 124 1.37 7.65 -2.40
C TYR A 124 2.03 9.02 -2.42
N ARG A 125 3.36 9.09 -2.25
CA ARG A 125 4.10 10.35 -2.29
C ARG A 125 4.00 11.05 -3.65
N GLU A 126 3.97 10.31 -4.76
CA GLU A 126 3.72 10.89 -6.09
C GLU A 126 2.30 11.41 -6.24
N ALA A 127 1.28 10.69 -5.71
CA ALA A 127 -0.09 11.16 -5.70
C ALA A 127 -0.26 12.44 -4.86
N ILE A 128 0.37 12.50 -3.67
CA ILE A 128 0.38 13.69 -2.80
C ILE A 128 0.92 14.92 -3.55
N LYS A 129 2.05 14.78 -4.24
CA LYS A 129 2.61 15.89 -5.03
C LYS A 129 1.67 16.34 -6.14
N THR A 130 1.01 15.40 -6.81
CA THR A 130 0.07 15.72 -7.89
C THR A 130 -1.18 16.43 -7.39
N LEU A 131 -1.62 16.15 -6.17
CA LEU A 131 -2.83 16.73 -5.57
C LEU A 131 -2.64 18.13 -4.99
N ASP A 132 -1.40 18.61 -4.85
CA ASP A 132 -1.07 19.88 -4.21
C ASP A 132 -1.86 21.09 -4.76
N ASP A 133 -1.99 21.17 -6.09
CA ASP A 133 -2.74 22.21 -6.79
C ASP A 133 -4.15 21.77 -7.23
N ILE A 134 -4.65 20.59 -6.80
CA ILE A 134 -5.90 20.02 -7.29
C ILE A 134 -6.94 19.90 -6.19
N ASP A 135 -6.64 19.14 -5.12
CA ASP A 135 -7.56 18.87 -4.02
C ASP A 135 -6.82 18.62 -2.71
N LEU A 136 -6.68 19.67 -1.92
CA LEU A 136 -5.98 19.65 -0.63
C LEU A 136 -6.65 18.70 0.39
N VAL A 137 -7.96 18.49 0.31
CA VAL A 137 -8.67 17.58 1.22
C VAL A 137 -8.27 16.14 0.95
N THR A 138 -8.20 15.74 -0.32
CA THR A 138 -7.69 14.41 -0.69
C THR A 138 -6.20 14.27 -0.42
N GLN A 139 -5.42 15.33 -0.67
CA GLN A 139 -3.99 15.36 -0.33
C GLN A 139 -3.76 15.07 1.16
N ASP A 140 -4.52 15.71 2.05
CA ASP A 140 -4.42 15.54 3.52
C ASP A 140 -4.73 14.10 3.94
N ILE A 141 -5.75 13.47 3.35
CA ILE A 141 -6.05 12.05 3.56
C ILE A 141 -4.84 11.17 3.21
N LEU A 142 -4.23 11.40 2.04
CA LEU A 142 -3.07 10.61 1.61
C LEU A 142 -1.82 10.90 2.47
N ILE A 143 -1.64 12.12 2.96
CA ILE A 143 -0.54 12.48 3.88
C ILE A 143 -0.67 11.69 5.17
N GLY A 144 -1.84 11.67 5.81
CA GLY A 144 -2.06 10.92 7.04
C GLY A 144 -1.90 9.41 6.85
N GLN A 145 -2.37 8.86 5.73
CA GLN A 145 -2.17 7.44 5.42
C GLN A 145 -0.68 7.12 5.16
N THR A 146 0.05 8.01 4.49
CA THR A 146 1.48 7.83 4.21
C THR A 146 2.30 7.82 5.51
N GLU A 147 2.02 8.71 6.46
CA GLU A 147 2.67 8.72 7.78
C GLU A 147 2.55 7.34 8.46
N GLN A 148 1.36 6.77 8.46
CA GLN A 148 1.14 5.46 9.07
C GLN A 148 1.80 4.31 8.30
N LEU A 149 1.79 4.34 6.96
CA LEU A 149 2.50 3.36 6.13
C LEU A 149 4.02 3.42 6.35
N GLU A 150 4.59 4.61 6.50
CA GLU A 150 6.01 4.80 6.80
C GLU A 150 6.38 4.29 8.20
N LEU A 151 5.50 4.45 9.18
CA LEU A 151 5.68 3.86 10.52
C LEU A 151 5.71 2.32 10.44
N PHE A 152 4.79 1.69 9.71
CA PHE A 152 4.77 0.25 9.50
C PHE A 152 6.01 -0.24 8.74
N HIS A 153 6.40 0.49 7.71
CA HIS A 153 7.62 0.20 6.97
C HIS A 153 8.87 0.28 7.87
N TRP A 154 8.94 1.26 8.75
CA TRP A 154 10.01 1.34 9.74
C TRP A 154 10.04 0.10 10.66
N PHE A 155 8.90 -0.40 11.12
CA PHE A 155 8.86 -1.65 11.90
C PHE A 155 9.45 -2.83 11.13
N VAL A 156 9.12 -2.95 9.84
CA VAL A 156 9.69 -3.98 8.97
C VAL A 156 11.21 -3.84 8.87
N ARG A 157 11.69 -2.65 8.55
CA ARG A 157 13.13 -2.36 8.34
C ARG A 157 13.95 -2.55 9.62
N ALA A 158 13.42 -2.19 10.78
CA ALA A 158 14.10 -2.38 12.05
C ALA A 158 14.42 -3.86 12.38
N HIS A 159 13.70 -4.81 11.77
CA HIS A 159 14.01 -6.23 11.87
C HIS A 159 15.08 -6.70 10.87
N LEU A 160 15.37 -5.92 9.84
CA LEU A 160 16.30 -6.24 8.76
C LEU A 160 17.67 -5.58 8.92
N GLU A 161 17.83 -4.68 9.88
CA GLU A 161 19.10 -4.05 10.19
C GLU A 161 20.04 -5.04 10.88
N ASP A 162 21.28 -5.12 10.39
CA ASP A 162 22.36 -5.85 11.04
C ASP A 162 22.94 -5.05 12.24
N GLN A 163 23.94 -5.62 12.92
CA GLN A 163 24.61 -4.96 14.06
C GLN A 163 25.35 -3.66 13.68
N GLY A 164 25.59 -3.44 12.39
CA GLY A 164 26.20 -2.22 11.84
C GLY A 164 25.18 -1.18 11.37
N GLY A 165 23.87 -1.46 11.48
CA GLY A 165 22.81 -0.60 11.01
C GLY A 165 22.63 -0.63 9.48
N GLN A 166 23.16 -1.65 8.81
CA GLN A 166 22.97 -1.87 7.37
C GLN A 166 21.75 -2.74 7.13
N LEU A 167 20.96 -2.39 6.12
CA LEU A 167 19.87 -3.25 5.68
C LEU A 167 20.40 -4.42 4.87
N GLN A 168 20.06 -5.63 5.27
CA GLN A 168 20.44 -6.88 4.56
C GLN A 168 19.92 -6.89 3.13
N THR A 169 18.82 -6.20 2.86
CA THR A 169 18.15 -6.11 1.55
C THR A 169 18.61 -4.92 0.70
N SER A 170 19.64 -4.19 1.11
CA SER A 170 20.09 -2.99 0.42
C SER A 170 20.46 -3.25 -1.04
N GLY A 171 19.75 -2.58 -1.96
CA GLY A 171 19.94 -2.72 -3.41
C GLY A 171 19.04 -3.74 -4.10
N GLU A 172 18.27 -4.53 -3.37
CA GLU A 172 17.30 -5.47 -3.95
C GLU A 172 16.03 -4.74 -4.41
N ALA A 173 15.63 -5.01 -5.64
CA ALA A 173 14.47 -4.35 -6.27
C ALA A 173 13.25 -5.29 -6.43
N THR A 174 13.39 -6.57 -6.05
CA THR A 174 12.33 -7.57 -6.14
C THR A 174 12.13 -8.31 -4.83
N GLU A 175 10.90 -8.70 -4.53
CA GLU A 175 10.57 -9.47 -3.32
C GLU A 175 11.40 -10.75 -3.21
N ALA A 176 11.51 -11.51 -4.31
CA ALA A 176 12.30 -12.74 -4.34
C ALA A 176 13.81 -12.50 -4.18
N GLY A 177 14.33 -11.38 -4.67
CA GLY A 177 15.72 -10.94 -4.45
C GLY A 177 15.97 -10.60 -3.00
N ALA A 178 15.11 -9.75 -2.43
CA ALA A 178 15.17 -9.33 -1.03
C ALA A 178 15.04 -10.53 -0.07
N ALA A 179 14.10 -11.45 -0.32
CA ALA A 179 13.95 -12.66 0.48
C ALA A 179 15.19 -13.55 0.48
N ARG A 180 15.84 -13.72 -0.67
CA ARG A 180 17.11 -14.49 -0.75
C ARG A 180 18.25 -13.81 0.01
N ALA A 181 18.39 -12.49 -0.12
CA ALA A 181 19.44 -11.73 0.57
C ALA A 181 19.29 -11.79 2.10
N ALA A 182 18.07 -11.93 2.60
CA ALA A 182 17.79 -12.04 4.04
C ALA A 182 17.86 -13.46 4.59
N HIS A 183 18.03 -14.48 3.72
CA HIS A 183 18.12 -15.89 4.13
C HIS A 183 19.52 -16.27 4.63
N ASP A 184 20.56 -15.58 4.15
CA ASP A 184 21.96 -15.80 4.50
C ASP A 184 22.35 -15.07 5.80
#